data_344447ceff2c28195099d648ca2cb1eb
#
_entry.id   344447ceff2c28195099d648ca2cb1eb
#
_cell.length_a   1.000
_cell.length_b   1.000
_cell.length_c   1.000
_cell.angle_alpha   90.00
_cell.angle_beta   90.00
_cell.angle_gamma   90.00
#
_symmetry.space_group_name_H-M   'P 1'
#
loop_
_entity.id
_entity.type
_entity.pdbx_description
1 polymer ?
#
loop_
_entity_poly.entity_id
_entity_poly.type
_entity_poly.pdbx_seq_one_letter_code
_entity_poly.pdbx_strand_id
1 'polypeptide(L)'
;GKGGKYFLIGKTVENIIKHIYQENPHSSILLLGRYGFDAYNLGRSSDFIYDEKSGNLYSKTFKNKPIEFMTVHRAKGLGYDNVIIINARNEVYGFPSQVQEDPVLKFVVKDDHSIEYAEERRLFYVALTRTKNRVYIVTPKEHPSEFVVELLNDYPNIKVIGDLVLEDTRENLTVNRCPICGYPLQLRYKKAYGLKLWICSNEPEICDFMTNNLKGGILPIMKCDKCRDGFMIVKEGKGLP
;
A
#
# COMPACT_ATOMS: atom_id res chain seq x y z
N GLY A 1 7.77 18.72 -11.99
CA GLY A 1 9.10 18.24 -11.66
C GLY A 1 9.17 17.43 -10.39
N LYS A 2 10.04 16.39 -10.38
CA LYS A 2 10.22 15.47 -9.24
C LYS A 2 10.53 16.16 -7.89
N GLY A 3 11.04 17.39 -7.86
CA GLY A 3 11.36 18.13 -6.64
C GLY A 3 10.16 18.63 -5.83
N GLY A 4 9.03 18.94 -6.48
CA GLY A 4 7.85 19.49 -5.80
C GLY A 4 7.16 18.49 -4.86
N LYS A 5 7.17 17.20 -5.19
CA LYS A 5 6.52 16.14 -4.41
C LYS A 5 7.17 15.99 -3.01
N TYR A 6 8.49 15.94 -2.94
CA TYR A 6 9.21 15.80 -1.66
C TYR A 6 9.15 17.08 -0.81
N PHE A 7 9.12 18.24 -1.45
CA PHE A 7 8.92 19.51 -0.78
C PHE A 7 7.59 19.56 -0.01
N LEU A 8 6.50 19.11 -0.62
CA LEU A 8 5.17 19.07 0.02
C LEU A 8 5.13 18.09 1.20
N ILE A 9 5.74 16.90 1.06
CA ILE A 9 5.81 15.92 2.14
C ILE A 9 6.60 16.51 3.33
N GLY A 10 7.77 17.10 3.09
CA GLY A 10 8.60 17.70 4.14
C GLY A 10 7.85 18.76 4.92
N LYS A 11 7.19 19.68 4.23
CA LYS A 11 6.39 20.73 4.86
C LYS A 11 5.21 20.17 5.68
N THR A 12 4.55 19.14 5.17
CA THR A 12 3.46 18.47 5.89
C THR A 12 3.96 17.83 7.18
N VAL A 13 5.06 17.08 7.10
CA VAL A 13 5.70 16.44 8.26
C VAL A 13 6.13 17.49 9.28
N GLU A 14 6.74 18.60 8.85
CA GLU A 14 7.14 19.70 9.74
C GLU A 14 5.95 20.33 10.45
N ASN A 15 4.84 20.57 9.76
CA ASN A 15 3.62 21.10 10.36
C ASN A 15 3.03 20.15 11.42
N ILE A 16 3.07 18.84 11.17
CA ILE A 16 2.65 17.83 12.14
C ILE A 16 3.55 17.87 13.38
N ILE A 17 4.87 17.91 13.19
CA ILE A 17 5.84 18.03 14.30
C ILE A 17 5.61 19.30 15.11
N LYS A 18 5.38 20.43 14.43
CA LYS A 18 5.05 21.70 15.09
C LYS A 18 3.79 21.58 15.94
N HIS A 19 2.75 20.98 15.41
CA HIS A 19 1.50 20.74 16.14
C HIS A 19 1.73 19.85 17.38
N ILE A 20 2.47 18.76 17.25
CA ILE A 20 2.80 17.87 18.37
C ILE A 20 3.55 18.66 19.49
N TYR A 21 4.56 19.46 19.13
CA TYR A 21 5.33 20.22 20.12
C TYR A 21 4.57 21.40 20.71
N GLN A 22 3.54 21.92 20.04
CA GLN A 22 2.62 22.89 20.64
C GLN A 22 1.76 22.27 21.74
N GLU A 23 1.35 21.01 21.57
CA GLU A 23 0.58 20.28 22.59
C GLU A 23 1.50 19.79 23.73
N ASN A 24 2.64 19.19 23.41
CA ASN A 24 3.62 18.70 24.39
C ASN A 24 5.06 18.86 23.88
N PRO A 25 5.80 19.86 24.39
CA PRO A 25 7.17 20.15 23.96
C PRO A 25 8.20 19.05 24.26
N HIS A 26 7.86 18.06 25.07
CA HIS A 26 8.75 16.97 25.48
C HIS A 26 8.43 15.63 24.77
N SER A 27 7.45 15.61 23.87
CA SER A 27 7.08 14.41 23.12
C SER A 27 8.25 13.87 22.30
N SER A 28 8.47 12.57 22.39
CA SER A 28 9.31 11.83 21.44
C SER A 28 8.54 11.56 20.15
N ILE A 29 9.21 11.76 19.00
CA ILE A 29 8.59 11.62 17.68
C ILE A 29 9.39 10.63 16.85
N LEU A 30 8.72 9.61 16.31
CA LEU A 30 9.27 8.68 15.35
C LEU A 30 8.70 8.93 13.96
N LEU A 31 9.58 9.18 13.00
CA LEU A 31 9.24 9.18 11.57
C LEU A 31 9.44 7.77 11.04
N LEU A 32 8.39 7.16 10.53
CA LEU A 32 8.43 5.82 9.96
C LEU A 32 8.32 5.85 8.45
N GLY A 33 9.32 5.28 7.76
CA GLY A 33 9.29 4.99 6.34
C GLY A 33 9.18 3.50 6.10
N ARG A 34 8.65 3.11 4.93
CA ARG A 34 8.69 1.71 4.49
C ARG A 34 10.12 1.31 4.10
N TYR A 35 10.88 2.25 3.53
CA TYR A 35 12.23 2.06 3.03
C TYR A 35 13.23 3.05 3.64
N GLY A 36 14.51 2.67 3.68
CA GLY A 36 15.57 3.56 4.17
C GLY A 36 15.72 4.84 3.34
N PHE A 37 15.46 4.76 2.02
CA PHE A 37 15.53 5.94 1.14
C PHE A 37 14.39 6.94 1.38
N ASP A 38 13.38 6.62 2.15
CA ASP A 38 12.34 7.57 2.55
C ASP A 38 12.95 8.72 3.37
N ALA A 39 13.94 8.42 4.24
CA ALA A 39 14.69 9.44 4.95
C ALA A 39 15.50 10.35 4.00
N TYR A 40 16.20 9.75 3.04
CA TYR A 40 16.94 10.48 2.02
C TYR A 40 16.02 11.39 1.22
N ASN A 41 14.86 10.90 0.80
CA ASN A 41 13.88 11.68 0.06
C ASN A 41 13.31 12.83 0.89
N LEU A 42 13.04 12.60 2.18
CA LEU A 42 12.59 13.66 3.09
C LEU A 42 13.67 14.70 3.32
N GLY A 43 14.94 14.29 3.43
CA GLY A 43 16.10 15.17 3.55
C GLY A 43 16.36 16.06 2.34
N ARG A 44 15.76 15.76 1.17
CA ARG A 44 15.77 16.65 -0.01
C ARG A 44 14.77 17.79 0.08
N SER A 45 13.90 17.78 1.07
CA SER A 45 13.02 18.91 1.36
C SER A 45 13.78 20.06 2.01
N SER A 46 13.19 21.26 1.99
CA SER A 46 13.79 22.44 2.63
C SER A 46 13.89 22.32 4.15
N ASP A 47 13.07 21.48 4.77
CA ASP A 47 12.78 21.45 6.21
C ASP A 47 13.62 20.43 6.97
N PHE A 48 14.27 19.50 6.25
CA PHE A 48 15.06 18.43 6.82
C PHE A 48 16.46 18.35 6.24
N ILE A 49 17.36 17.70 6.96
CA ILE A 49 18.73 17.36 6.54
C ILE A 49 18.93 15.88 6.76
N TYR A 50 19.32 15.16 5.71
CA TYR A 50 19.76 13.79 5.79
C TYR A 50 21.30 13.75 5.85
N ASP A 51 21.83 13.14 6.90
CA ASP A 51 23.26 12.89 7.04
C ASP A 51 23.60 11.50 6.45
N GLU A 52 24.24 11.50 5.30
CA GLU A 52 24.60 10.26 4.58
C GLU A 52 25.60 9.39 5.38
N LYS A 53 26.42 9.97 6.24
CA LYS A 53 27.41 9.23 7.01
C LYS A 53 26.80 8.45 8.17
N SER A 54 25.89 9.08 8.90
CA SER A 54 25.21 8.47 10.05
C SER A 54 23.88 7.80 9.67
N GLY A 55 23.32 8.11 8.50
CA GLY A 55 21.98 7.68 8.10
C GLY A 55 20.86 8.36 8.88
N ASN A 56 21.16 9.42 9.61
CA ASN A 56 20.21 10.13 10.46
C ASN A 56 19.52 11.27 9.71
N LEU A 57 18.30 11.55 10.12
CA LEU A 57 17.48 12.65 9.62
C LEU A 57 17.30 13.69 10.74
N TYR A 58 17.55 14.95 10.40
CA TYR A 58 17.43 16.07 11.34
C TYR A 58 16.44 17.09 10.81
N SER A 59 15.60 17.64 11.71
CA SER A 59 14.80 18.81 11.39
C SER A 59 15.64 20.07 11.51
N LYS A 60 15.54 20.98 10.54
CA LYS A 60 16.19 22.29 10.60
C LYS A 60 15.57 23.20 11.64
N THR A 61 14.27 23.08 11.85
CA THR A 61 13.51 23.91 12.81
C THR A 61 13.64 23.39 14.23
N PHE A 62 13.67 22.07 14.43
CA PHE A 62 13.65 21.44 15.75
C PHE A 62 14.97 20.71 16.06
N LYS A 63 16.08 21.42 15.97
CA LYS A 63 17.45 20.86 16.04
C LYS A 63 17.77 20.06 17.30
N ASN A 64 17.15 20.40 18.43
CA ASN A 64 17.44 19.81 19.74
C ASN A 64 16.26 18.97 20.27
N LYS A 65 15.40 18.48 19.39
CA LYS A 65 14.22 17.71 19.78
C LYS A 65 14.40 16.23 19.44
N PRO A 66 13.82 15.32 20.23
CA PRO A 66 13.93 13.88 20.03
C PRO A 66 13.05 13.41 18.85
N ILE A 67 13.51 13.70 17.62
CA ILE A 67 12.91 13.24 16.36
C ILE A 67 13.85 12.21 15.75
N GLU A 68 13.38 11.01 15.56
CA GLU A 68 14.15 9.92 14.96
C GLU A 68 13.46 9.41 13.70
N PHE A 69 14.26 8.89 12.77
CA PHE A 69 13.76 8.17 11.61
C PHE A 69 14.14 6.70 11.67
N MET A 70 13.19 5.84 11.37
CA MET A 70 13.43 4.40 11.19
C MET A 70 12.56 3.82 10.08
N THR A 71 13.02 2.70 9.52
CA THR A 71 12.11 1.84 8.75
C THR A 71 11.21 1.06 9.70
N VAL A 72 10.03 0.69 9.23
CA VAL A 72 9.05 -0.07 10.05
C VAL A 72 9.67 -1.35 10.61
N HIS A 73 10.52 -2.04 9.83
CA HIS A 73 11.21 -3.26 10.29
C HIS A 73 12.12 -3.01 11.50
N ARG A 74 12.83 -1.89 11.51
CA ARG A 74 13.76 -1.54 12.61
C ARG A 74 13.03 -1.04 13.86
N ALA A 75 11.82 -0.53 13.70
CA ALA A 75 11.04 0.04 14.79
C ALA A 75 10.35 -1.02 15.68
N LYS A 76 10.45 -2.31 15.34
CA LYS A 76 9.84 -3.40 16.11
C LYS A 76 10.34 -3.41 17.55
N GLY A 77 9.42 -3.41 18.52
CA GLY A 77 9.74 -3.42 19.95
C GLY A 77 9.98 -2.04 20.58
N LEU A 78 10.07 -0.96 19.78
CA LEU A 78 10.24 0.40 20.29
C LEU A 78 8.88 1.08 20.50
N GLY A 79 8.85 2.12 21.34
CA GLY A 79 7.65 2.92 21.60
C GLY A 79 7.98 4.40 21.73
N TYR A 80 7.21 5.24 21.03
CA TYR A 80 7.35 6.69 21.02
C TYR A 80 6.02 7.34 21.40
N ASP A 81 6.08 8.60 21.85
CA ASP A 81 4.83 9.29 22.19
C ASP A 81 3.98 9.52 20.95
N ASN A 82 4.60 9.92 19.84
CA ASN A 82 3.91 10.12 18.58
C ASN A 82 4.68 9.48 17.41
N VAL A 83 3.95 8.97 16.44
CA VAL A 83 4.50 8.33 15.24
C VAL A 83 3.95 9.02 14.00
N ILE A 84 4.81 9.29 13.02
CA ILE A 84 4.44 9.85 11.72
C ILE A 84 4.87 8.87 10.63
N ILE A 85 3.92 8.24 9.94
CA ILE A 85 4.19 7.39 8.77
C ILE A 85 4.27 8.31 7.55
N ILE A 86 5.45 8.40 6.92
CA ILE A 86 5.78 9.47 5.96
C ILE A 86 5.56 9.13 4.49
N ASN A 87 5.23 7.89 4.14
CA ASN A 87 5.14 7.45 2.75
C ASN A 87 4.02 6.43 2.52
N ALA A 88 2.81 6.73 3.03
CA ALA A 88 1.64 5.88 2.82
C ALA A 88 1.00 6.20 1.46
N ARG A 89 1.51 5.60 0.37
CA ARG A 89 1.03 5.83 -0.99
C ARG A 89 0.84 4.53 -1.76
N ASN A 90 -0.03 4.55 -2.75
CA ASN A 90 -0.26 3.45 -3.67
C ASN A 90 0.69 3.56 -4.87
N GLU A 91 1.94 3.15 -4.68
CA GLU A 91 3.00 3.12 -5.70
C GLU A 91 3.90 1.91 -5.45
N VAL A 92 4.73 1.53 -6.46
CA VAL A 92 5.64 0.36 -6.37
C VAL A 92 6.47 0.37 -5.09
N TYR A 93 7.04 1.53 -4.72
CA TYR A 93 7.79 1.75 -3.49
C TYR A 93 6.97 2.51 -2.45
N GLY A 94 5.70 2.22 -2.35
CA GLY A 94 4.79 2.81 -1.38
C GLY A 94 4.67 2.00 -0.08
N PHE A 95 3.54 2.16 0.58
CA PHE A 95 3.13 1.35 1.71
C PHE A 95 1.62 1.10 1.58
N PRO A 96 1.20 -0.09 1.10
CA PRO A 96 1.98 -1.32 0.91
C PRO A 96 3.01 -1.23 -0.21
N SER A 97 4.09 -1.99 -0.06
CA SER A 97 5.06 -2.21 -1.12
C SER A 97 4.45 -3.13 -2.19
N GLN A 98 4.56 -2.70 -3.45
CA GLN A 98 4.15 -3.53 -4.59
C GLN A 98 5.35 -4.20 -5.26
N VAL A 99 6.52 -4.15 -4.62
CA VAL A 99 7.71 -4.86 -5.09
C VAL A 99 7.47 -6.36 -4.96
N GLN A 100 7.46 -7.05 -6.09
CA GLN A 100 7.33 -8.50 -6.09
C GLN A 100 8.58 -9.13 -5.49
N GLU A 101 8.41 -10.00 -4.53
CA GLU A 101 9.48 -10.85 -4.04
C GLU A 101 9.93 -11.82 -5.12
N ASP A 102 11.23 -12.22 -5.05
CA ASP A 102 11.80 -13.18 -5.99
C ASP A 102 10.95 -14.45 -6.01
N PRO A 103 10.52 -14.92 -7.21
CA PRO A 103 9.73 -16.15 -7.34
C PRO A 103 10.35 -17.36 -6.65
N VAL A 104 11.67 -17.41 -6.51
CA VAL A 104 12.39 -18.51 -5.84
C VAL A 104 12.08 -18.54 -4.34
N LEU A 105 11.92 -17.39 -3.69
CA LEU A 105 11.58 -17.31 -2.28
C LEU A 105 10.15 -17.78 -1.98
N LYS A 106 9.24 -17.65 -2.93
CA LYS A 106 7.84 -18.13 -2.81
C LYS A 106 7.72 -19.65 -2.70
N PHE A 107 8.73 -20.41 -3.16
CA PHE A 107 8.74 -21.86 -3.02
C PHE A 107 9.18 -22.34 -1.64
N VAL A 108 9.86 -21.49 -0.86
CA VAL A 108 10.41 -21.85 0.45
C VAL A 108 9.52 -21.39 1.59
N VAL A 109 8.81 -20.29 1.41
CA VAL A 109 7.89 -19.73 2.40
C VAL A 109 6.46 -20.13 2.01
N LYS A 110 5.82 -20.95 2.81
CA LYS A 110 4.37 -21.19 2.74
C LYS A 110 3.67 -19.93 3.25
N ASP A 111 3.60 -18.90 2.42
CA ASP A 111 2.75 -17.77 2.71
C ASP A 111 1.29 -18.16 2.50
N ASP A 112 0.49 -17.83 3.46
CA ASP A 112 -0.95 -17.93 3.37
C ASP A 112 -1.43 -16.91 2.32
N HIS A 113 -1.49 -17.33 1.05
CA HIS A 113 -1.85 -16.50 -0.12
C HIS A 113 -3.31 -16.01 -0.09
N SER A 114 -4.03 -16.26 1.00
CA SER A 114 -5.44 -15.88 1.15
C SER A 114 -5.66 -14.36 1.33
N ILE A 115 -4.65 -13.62 1.79
CA ILE A 115 -4.77 -12.19 2.09
C ILE A 115 -3.76 -11.40 1.25
N GLU A 116 -4.26 -10.49 0.43
CA GLU A 116 -3.43 -9.58 -0.35
C GLU A 116 -2.58 -8.70 0.58
N TYR A 117 -1.27 -8.59 0.29
CA TYR A 117 -0.30 -7.86 1.11
C TYR A 117 -0.22 -8.33 2.58
N ALA A 118 -0.38 -9.62 2.88
CA ALA A 118 -0.42 -10.12 4.27
C ALA A 118 0.76 -9.61 5.11
N GLU A 119 2.01 -9.69 4.58
CA GLU A 119 3.19 -9.22 5.30
C GLU A 119 3.22 -7.69 5.43
N GLU A 120 2.85 -6.95 4.38
CA GLU A 120 2.74 -5.49 4.42
C GLU A 120 1.68 -5.03 5.45
N ARG A 121 0.57 -5.76 5.58
CA ARG A 121 -0.45 -5.51 6.62
C ARG A 121 0.10 -5.71 8.01
N ARG A 122 0.89 -6.77 8.23
CA ARG A 122 1.59 -6.98 9.52
C ARG A 122 2.54 -5.84 9.83
N LEU A 123 3.32 -5.38 8.83
CA LEU A 123 4.21 -4.23 8.99
C LEU A 123 3.44 -2.95 9.27
N PHE A 124 2.32 -2.72 8.59
CA PHE A 124 1.49 -1.55 8.82
C PHE A 124 0.89 -1.56 10.24
N TYR A 125 0.42 -2.71 10.71
CA TYR A 125 -0.01 -2.88 12.10
C TYR A 125 1.13 -2.59 13.08
N VAL A 126 2.34 -3.09 12.82
CA VAL A 126 3.52 -2.75 13.63
C VAL A 126 3.75 -1.25 13.66
N ALA A 127 3.67 -0.56 12.51
CA ALA A 127 3.83 0.89 12.44
C ALA A 127 2.78 1.63 13.29
N LEU A 128 1.51 1.23 13.21
CA LEU A 128 0.42 1.83 13.97
C LEU A 128 0.57 1.63 15.48
N THR A 129 1.15 0.52 15.89
CA THR A 129 1.30 0.16 17.33
C THR A 129 2.60 0.65 17.97
N ARG A 130 3.42 1.45 17.27
CA ARG A 130 4.65 2.04 17.85
C ARG A 130 4.39 3.30 18.68
N THR A 131 3.18 3.79 18.70
CA THR A 131 2.81 5.02 19.42
C THR A 131 2.18 4.75 20.78
N LYS A 132 2.43 5.67 21.71
CA LYS A 132 1.72 5.73 23.00
C LYS A 132 0.51 6.69 22.95
N ASN A 133 0.58 7.72 22.10
CA ASN A 133 -0.46 8.75 21.99
C ASN A 133 -1.16 8.71 20.64
N ARG A 134 -0.49 9.18 19.56
CA ARG A 134 -1.11 9.34 18.24
C ARG A 134 -0.24 8.87 17.11
N VAL A 135 -0.88 8.34 16.08
CA VAL A 135 -0.27 8.09 14.76
C VAL A 135 -0.79 9.13 13.78
N TYR A 136 0.13 9.70 13.03
CA TYR A 136 -0.16 10.53 11.87
C TYR A 136 0.27 9.78 10.62
N ILE A 137 -0.58 9.74 9.61
CA ILE A 137 -0.29 9.08 8.35
C ILE A 137 -0.29 10.12 7.26
N VAL A 138 0.87 10.29 6.60
CA VAL A 138 1.01 11.20 5.47
C VAL A 138 0.82 10.42 4.18
N THR A 139 -0.22 10.77 3.44
CA THR A 139 -0.61 10.14 2.18
C THR A 139 -0.80 11.20 1.10
N PRO A 140 -0.48 10.92 -0.17
CA PRO A 140 -0.76 11.86 -1.25
C PRO A 140 -2.25 11.95 -1.55
N LYS A 141 -2.68 13.10 -2.06
CA LYS A 141 -4.08 13.36 -2.41
C LYS A 141 -4.61 12.41 -3.50
N GLU A 142 -3.82 12.18 -4.56
CA GLU A 142 -4.28 11.52 -5.78
C GLU A 142 -4.05 10.00 -5.80
N HIS A 143 -3.10 9.50 -5.03
CA HIS A 143 -2.79 8.07 -4.94
C HIS A 143 -2.56 7.66 -3.48
N PRO A 144 -3.61 7.77 -2.64
CA PRO A 144 -3.50 7.38 -1.25
C PRO A 144 -3.19 5.88 -1.14
N SER A 145 -2.51 5.51 -0.07
CA SER A 145 -2.32 4.10 0.28
C SER A 145 -3.68 3.40 0.40
N GLU A 146 -3.81 2.21 -0.17
CA GLU A 146 -5.02 1.40 0.01
C GLU A 146 -5.28 1.07 1.48
N PHE A 147 -4.24 0.90 2.31
CA PHE A 147 -4.39 0.72 3.75
C PHE A 147 -4.99 1.95 4.43
N VAL A 148 -4.69 3.15 3.94
CA VAL A 148 -5.31 4.39 4.44
C VAL A 148 -6.78 4.46 4.03
N VAL A 149 -7.09 4.08 2.79
CA VAL A 149 -8.48 4.03 2.29
C VAL A 149 -9.31 3.03 3.09
N GLU A 150 -8.78 1.82 3.34
CA GLU A 150 -9.42 0.81 4.17
C GLU A 150 -9.68 1.33 5.60
N LEU A 151 -8.65 1.93 6.24
CA LEU A 151 -8.82 2.51 7.58
C LEU A 151 -9.91 3.57 7.64
N LEU A 152 -10.02 4.44 6.63
CA LEU A 152 -11.05 5.48 6.58
C LEU A 152 -12.45 4.90 6.37
N ASN A 153 -12.56 3.80 5.63
CA ASN A 153 -13.82 3.09 5.44
C ASN A 153 -14.29 2.38 6.71
N ASP A 154 -13.35 1.72 7.41
CA ASP A 154 -13.65 0.94 8.60
C ASP A 154 -13.82 1.81 9.86
N TYR A 155 -13.13 2.94 9.92
CA TYR A 155 -13.08 3.82 11.08
C TYR A 155 -13.41 5.27 10.71
N PRO A 156 -14.69 5.64 10.61
CA PRO A 156 -15.12 6.99 10.20
C PRO A 156 -14.69 8.11 11.15
N ASN A 157 -14.25 7.77 12.37
CA ASN A 157 -13.80 8.74 13.38
C ASN A 157 -12.33 9.19 13.16
N ILE A 158 -11.62 8.64 12.17
CA ILE A 158 -10.27 9.09 11.85
C ILE A 158 -10.34 10.52 11.31
N LYS A 159 -9.58 11.41 11.96
CA LYS A 159 -9.51 12.81 11.53
C LYS A 159 -8.67 12.94 10.27
N VAL A 160 -9.29 13.40 9.20
CA VAL A 160 -8.60 13.74 7.94
C VAL A 160 -8.28 15.24 7.96
N ILE A 161 -7.03 15.60 7.60
CA ILE A 161 -6.59 16.99 7.44
C ILE A 161 -6.14 17.16 6.00
N GLY A 162 -6.82 18.02 5.25
CA GLY A 162 -6.63 18.22 3.82
C GLY A 162 -7.65 17.45 2.99
N ASP A 163 -7.48 17.51 1.65
CA ASP A 163 -8.37 16.85 0.71
C ASP A 163 -7.76 15.50 0.31
N LEU A 164 -8.52 14.45 0.41
CA LEU A 164 -8.25 13.17 -0.22
C LEU A 164 -9.16 13.03 -1.43
N VAL A 165 -8.59 12.78 -2.60
CA VAL A 165 -9.33 12.19 -3.71
C VAL A 165 -9.38 10.69 -3.42
N LEU A 166 -10.40 10.28 -2.70
CA LEU A 166 -10.82 8.91 -2.77
C LEU A 166 -11.43 8.81 -4.17
N GLU A 167 -10.63 8.41 -5.16
CA GLU A 167 -11.21 7.85 -6.37
C GLU A 167 -12.24 6.87 -5.86
N ASP A 168 -13.42 6.87 -6.43
CA ASP A 168 -14.50 6.02 -5.98
C ASP A 168 -14.06 4.56 -6.22
N THR A 169 -13.11 4.14 -5.40
CA THR A 169 -12.56 2.79 -5.31
C THR A 169 -13.68 1.82 -4.94
N ARG A 170 -14.88 2.36 -4.58
CA ARG A 170 -16.08 1.54 -4.47
C ARG A 170 -16.47 0.91 -5.82
N GLU A 171 -16.15 1.51 -6.96
CA GLU A 171 -16.27 0.83 -8.25
C GLU A 171 -15.07 -0.11 -8.55
N ASN A 172 -13.91 0.10 -7.91
CA ASN A 172 -12.72 -0.75 -8.06
C ASN A 172 -12.42 -1.64 -6.84
N LEU A 173 -13.01 -1.35 -5.67
CA LEU A 173 -13.11 -2.23 -4.51
C LEU A 173 -14.44 -3.02 -4.46
N THR A 174 -15.19 -3.10 -5.53
CA THR A 174 -15.85 -4.37 -5.78
C THR A 174 -14.72 -5.36 -5.98
N VAL A 175 -14.20 -5.91 -4.88
CA VAL A 175 -13.49 -7.17 -4.89
C VAL A 175 -14.38 -8.03 -5.76
N ASN A 176 -13.96 -8.18 -7.04
CA ASN A 176 -14.77 -8.96 -7.96
C ASN A 176 -14.85 -10.34 -7.32
N ARG A 177 -16.01 -10.66 -6.79
CA ARG A 177 -16.20 -11.93 -6.07
C ARG A 177 -16.54 -13.01 -7.06
N CYS A 178 -16.00 -14.17 -6.82
CA CYS A 178 -16.34 -15.35 -7.59
C CYS A 178 -17.85 -15.61 -7.50
N PRO A 179 -18.56 -15.68 -8.62
CA PRO A 179 -20.00 -15.91 -8.63
C PRO A 179 -20.39 -17.33 -8.15
N ILE A 180 -19.40 -18.23 -8.06
CA ILE A 180 -19.64 -19.63 -7.64
C ILE A 180 -19.49 -19.76 -6.13
N CYS A 181 -18.37 -19.28 -5.54
CA CYS A 181 -18.05 -19.52 -4.13
C CYS A 181 -17.92 -18.25 -3.27
N GLY A 182 -18.06 -17.05 -3.86
CA GLY A 182 -17.99 -15.77 -3.15
C GLY A 182 -16.58 -15.31 -2.77
N TYR A 183 -15.54 -16.09 -3.03
CA TYR A 183 -14.15 -15.71 -2.76
C TYR A 183 -13.68 -14.60 -3.71
N PRO A 184 -12.69 -13.79 -3.30
CA PRO A 184 -12.14 -12.75 -4.15
C PRO A 184 -11.58 -13.29 -5.47
N LEU A 185 -11.73 -12.54 -6.56
CA LEU A 185 -11.08 -12.82 -7.82
C LEU A 185 -9.74 -12.08 -7.89
N GLN A 186 -8.67 -12.79 -8.22
CA GLN A 186 -7.32 -12.23 -8.40
C GLN A 186 -7.01 -12.04 -9.88
N LEU A 187 -6.48 -10.86 -10.23
CA LEU A 187 -6.02 -10.59 -11.59
C LEU A 187 -4.68 -11.29 -11.85
N ARG A 188 -4.65 -12.14 -12.87
CA ARG A 188 -3.43 -12.79 -13.38
C ARG A 188 -3.18 -12.38 -14.83
N TYR A 189 -1.97 -11.95 -15.11
CA TYR A 189 -1.55 -11.65 -16.48
C TYR A 189 -0.69 -12.76 -17.04
N LYS A 190 -1.19 -13.45 -18.09
CA LYS A 190 -0.41 -14.46 -18.83
C LYS A 190 0.27 -13.79 -20.03
N LYS A 191 1.52 -13.36 -19.83
CA LYS A 191 2.33 -12.64 -20.84
C LYS A 191 2.45 -13.41 -22.16
N ALA A 192 2.57 -14.72 -22.10
CA ALA A 192 2.69 -15.58 -23.29
C ALA A 192 1.49 -15.48 -24.26
N TYR A 193 0.33 -15.12 -23.74
CA TYR A 193 -0.91 -15.02 -24.54
C TYR A 193 -1.52 -13.60 -24.55
N GLY A 194 -0.86 -12.63 -23.91
CA GLY A 194 -1.38 -11.27 -23.77
C GLY A 194 -2.71 -11.18 -23.02
N LEU A 195 -3.03 -12.17 -22.20
CA LEU A 195 -4.35 -12.29 -21.57
C LEU A 195 -4.33 -11.85 -20.12
N LYS A 196 -5.31 -11.02 -19.74
CA LYS A 196 -5.67 -10.72 -18.36
C LYS A 196 -6.78 -11.66 -17.94
N LEU A 197 -6.53 -12.42 -16.87
CA LEU A 197 -7.48 -13.39 -16.33
C LEU A 197 -7.77 -13.06 -14.87
N TRP A 198 -9.04 -13.06 -14.51
CA TRP A 198 -9.51 -13.02 -13.14
C TRP A 198 -9.74 -14.45 -12.68
N ILE A 199 -9.01 -14.90 -11.67
CA ILE A 199 -9.02 -16.27 -11.16
C ILE A 199 -9.53 -16.24 -9.72
N CYS A 200 -10.37 -17.18 -9.35
CA CYS A 200 -10.81 -17.33 -7.96
C CYS A 200 -9.61 -17.56 -7.05
N SER A 201 -9.60 -16.91 -5.89
CA SER A 201 -8.54 -17.06 -4.89
C SER A 201 -8.72 -18.27 -3.98
N ASN A 202 -9.83 -18.99 -4.12
CA ASN A 202 -10.06 -20.24 -3.40
C ASN A 202 -9.15 -21.37 -3.94
N GLU A 203 -9.02 -22.44 -3.20
CA GLU A 203 -8.25 -23.61 -3.63
C GLU A 203 -8.82 -24.16 -4.95
N PRO A 204 -7.97 -24.48 -5.95
CA PRO A 204 -8.42 -24.93 -7.27
C PRO A 204 -9.29 -26.18 -7.23
N GLU A 205 -9.11 -27.04 -6.21
CA GLU A 205 -9.91 -28.24 -5.99
C GLU A 205 -11.34 -27.91 -5.52
N ILE A 206 -11.53 -26.74 -4.93
CA ILE A 206 -12.83 -26.26 -4.43
C ILE A 206 -13.49 -25.37 -5.47
N CYS A 207 -12.73 -24.47 -6.10
CA CYS A 207 -13.24 -23.55 -7.10
C CYS A 207 -12.18 -23.15 -8.13
N ASP A 208 -12.33 -23.63 -9.35
CA ASP A 208 -11.46 -23.34 -10.49
C ASP A 208 -11.97 -22.22 -11.38
N PHE A 209 -12.88 -21.38 -10.86
CA PHE A 209 -13.49 -20.30 -11.63
C PHE A 209 -12.46 -19.31 -12.16
N MET A 210 -12.51 -19.03 -13.47
CA MET A 210 -11.72 -18.03 -14.18
C MET A 210 -12.58 -17.27 -15.17
N THR A 211 -12.28 -15.99 -15.37
CA THR A 211 -12.90 -15.16 -16.41
C THR A 211 -11.91 -14.14 -16.99
N ASN A 212 -12.09 -13.76 -18.24
CA ASN A 212 -11.37 -12.65 -18.85
C ASN A 212 -12.23 -11.38 -19.00
N ASN A 213 -13.51 -11.48 -18.67
CA ASN A 213 -14.44 -10.36 -18.76
C ASN A 213 -15.29 -10.26 -17.49
N LEU A 214 -15.24 -9.07 -16.85
CA LEU A 214 -16.06 -8.75 -15.68
C LEU A 214 -17.29 -7.92 -16.02
N LYS A 215 -17.42 -7.47 -17.30
CA LYS A 215 -18.53 -6.64 -17.77
C LYS A 215 -19.60 -7.51 -18.42
N GLY A 216 -20.87 -7.23 -18.13
CA GLY A 216 -22.00 -7.82 -18.88
C GLY A 216 -22.41 -9.26 -18.48
N GLY A 217 -22.13 -9.65 -17.25
CA GLY A 217 -22.33 -11.03 -16.76
C GLY A 217 -21.02 -11.78 -16.76
N ILE A 218 -20.65 -12.26 -15.59
CA ILE A 218 -19.35 -12.94 -15.41
C ILE A 218 -19.49 -14.36 -15.97
N LEU A 219 -18.99 -14.55 -17.19
CA LEU A 219 -18.97 -15.86 -17.84
C LEU A 219 -17.66 -16.58 -17.51
N PRO A 220 -17.73 -17.85 -17.06
CA PRO A 220 -16.53 -18.65 -16.83
C PRO A 220 -15.80 -18.94 -18.14
N ILE A 221 -14.48 -18.99 -18.08
CA ILE A 221 -13.68 -19.53 -19.17
C ILE A 221 -13.85 -21.05 -19.18
N MET A 222 -14.29 -21.57 -20.31
CA MET A 222 -14.44 -23.00 -20.50
C MET A 222 -13.17 -23.59 -21.15
N LYS A 223 -12.85 -24.84 -20.82
CA LYS A 223 -11.82 -25.58 -21.54
C LYS A 223 -12.22 -25.76 -22.99
N CYS A 224 -11.26 -25.69 -23.90
CA CYS A 224 -11.51 -25.92 -25.30
C CYS A 224 -11.72 -27.41 -25.55
N ASP A 225 -12.83 -27.78 -26.20
CA ASP A 225 -13.15 -29.19 -26.54
C ASP A 225 -12.22 -29.75 -27.64
N LYS A 226 -11.54 -28.85 -28.39
CA LYS A 226 -10.72 -29.24 -29.54
C LYS A 226 -9.21 -29.30 -29.23
N CYS A 227 -8.75 -28.72 -28.11
CA CYS A 227 -7.33 -28.76 -27.75
C CYS A 227 -7.16 -29.03 -26.26
N ARG A 228 -6.11 -29.80 -25.90
CA ARG A 228 -5.89 -30.25 -24.51
C ARG A 228 -5.63 -29.12 -23.53
N ASP A 229 -4.98 -28.01 -23.98
CA ASP A 229 -4.44 -26.95 -23.12
C ASP A 229 -5.05 -25.57 -23.40
N GLY A 230 -6.07 -25.50 -24.26
CA GLY A 230 -6.69 -24.24 -24.63
C GLY A 230 -7.95 -23.93 -23.83
N PHE A 231 -8.25 -22.64 -23.76
CA PHE A 231 -9.47 -22.14 -23.13
C PHE A 231 -10.24 -21.26 -24.12
N MET A 232 -11.57 -21.34 -24.05
CA MET A 232 -12.46 -20.42 -24.77
C MET A 232 -12.57 -19.12 -23.97
N ILE A 233 -12.21 -18.00 -24.60
CA ILE A 233 -12.29 -16.68 -24.02
C ILE A 233 -13.33 -15.84 -24.73
N VAL A 234 -14.00 -14.94 -24.00
CA VAL A 234 -14.86 -13.95 -24.61
C VAL A 234 -13.98 -12.92 -25.31
N LYS A 235 -14.13 -12.75 -26.63
CA LYS A 235 -13.53 -11.66 -27.38
C LYS A 235 -14.59 -10.56 -27.59
N GLU A 236 -14.25 -9.34 -27.15
CA GLU A 236 -14.97 -8.14 -27.63
C GLU A 236 -14.48 -7.86 -29.05
N GLY A 237 -15.30 -8.12 -30.04
CA GLY A 237 -14.99 -7.85 -31.44
C GLY A 237 -16.22 -7.35 -32.17
N LYS A 238 -16.05 -6.36 -33.03
CA LYS A 238 -17.05 -5.94 -34.00
C LYS A 238 -17.36 -7.13 -34.91
N GLY A 239 -18.60 -7.61 -34.84
CA GLY A 239 -19.24 -8.50 -35.81
C GLY A 239 -18.38 -9.66 -36.32
N LEU A 240 -18.72 -10.86 -35.91
CA LEU A 240 -18.39 -12.05 -36.71
C LEU A 240 -19.10 -11.93 -38.06
N PRO A 241 -18.44 -12.33 -39.17
CA PRO A 241 -19.08 -12.39 -40.47
C PRO A 241 -20.23 -13.37 -40.50
#